data_7bbd9af0ca8226db80335f9fc0753857
#
_entry.id   7bbd9af0ca8226db80335f9fc0753857
#
_cell.length_a   1.000
_cell.length_b   1.000
_cell.length_c   1.000
_cell.angle_alpha   90.00
_cell.angle_beta   90.00
_cell.angle_gamma   90.00
#
_symmetry.space_group_name_H-M   'P 1'
#
loop_
_entity.id
_entity.type
_entity.pdbx_description
1 polymer ?
#
loop_
_entity_poly.entity_id
_entity_poly.type
_entity_poly.pdbx_seq_one_letter_code
_entity_poly.pdbx_strand_id
1 'polypeptide(L)'
;GLVIKISDGGLTIHGPVIEAGAGISLQRIVETARDQGLSGMSNLAGVPGSFGGALRGNAGAFGTEIGSLVRRIKVFNKNTGMVRELEAEACGFMYRESVFKKQSELIILSAEIVLTPGDKDTIGREMKRIIVLRESKHSQSAKCAGSFFVNPIVKDGRLREEFTRDTGAPPKDEKLPAG
;
A
#
# COMPACT_ATOMS: atom_id res chain seq x y z
N GLY A 1 17.82 5.50 -22.38
CA GLY A 1 17.68 4.34 -21.49
C GLY A 1 16.48 3.49 -21.86
N LEU A 2 16.39 2.26 -21.36
CA LEU A 2 15.27 1.36 -21.56
C LEU A 2 14.27 1.54 -20.41
N VAL A 3 12.98 1.76 -20.74
CA VAL A 3 11.88 1.78 -19.77
C VAL A 3 11.03 0.54 -20.01
N ILE A 4 10.86 -0.27 -18.97
CA ILE A 4 10.03 -1.48 -19.00
C ILE A 4 8.80 -1.25 -18.12
N LYS A 5 7.60 -1.33 -18.71
CA LYS A 5 6.33 -1.31 -17.98
C LYS A 5 5.88 -2.74 -17.73
N ILE A 6 5.71 -3.10 -16.46
CA ILE A 6 5.09 -4.38 -16.09
C ILE A 6 3.58 -4.21 -16.29
N SER A 7 3.02 -4.98 -17.23
CA SER A 7 1.60 -4.92 -17.60
C SER A 7 0.80 -6.15 -17.17
N ASP A 8 1.42 -7.11 -16.45
CA ASP A 8 0.69 -8.25 -15.94
C ASP A 8 -0.39 -7.79 -14.97
N GLY A 9 -1.64 -7.95 -15.39
CA GLY A 9 -2.85 -7.62 -14.66
C GLY A 9 -3.66 -8.85 -14.27
N GLY A 10 -3.05 -10.05 -14.29
CA GLY A 10 -3.69 -11.28 -13.84
C GLY A 10 -4.16 -11.15 -12.39
N LEU A 11 -5.35 -11.69 -12.10
CA LEU A 11 -5.91 -11.75 -10.75
C LEU A 11 -6.67 -13.05 -10.60
N THR A 12 -6.31 -13.84 -9.58
CA THR A 12 -6.99 -15.08 -9.19
C THR A 12 -7.34 -15.05 -7.72
N ILE A 13 -8.41 -15.77 -7.35
CA ILE A 13 -8.94 -15.78 -5.99
C ILE A 13 -9.14 -17.23 -5.56
N HIS A 14 -8.58 -17.58 -4.42
CA HIS A 14 -8.68 -18.90 -3.81
C HIS A 14 -9.08 -18.77 -2.34
N GLY A 15 -10.40 -18.77 -2.08
CA GLY A 15 -10.94 -18.50 -0.75
C GLY A 15 -10.52 -17.09 -0.26
N PRO A 16 -9.81 -16.98 0.88
CA PRO A 16 -9.37 -15.69 1.41
C PRO A 16 -8.10 -15.14 0.74
N VAL A 17 -7.50 -15.86 -0.21
CA VAL A 17 -6.24 -15.49 -0.86
C VAL A 17 -6.53 -14.87 -2.22
N ILE A 18 -5.94 -13.71 -2.46
CA ILE A 18 -5.90 -13.08 -3.78
C ILE A 18 -4.45 -13.10 -4.28
N GLU A 19 -4.21 -13.73 -5.42
CA GLU A 19 -2.98 -13.60 -6.19
C GLU A 19 -3.18 -12.57 -7.29
N ALA A 20 -2.29 -11.59 -7.38
CA ALA A 20 -2.39 -10.53 -8.38
C ALA A 20 -1.04 -10.17 -8.99
N GLY A 21 -1.03 -9.89 -10.29
CA GLY A 21 0.13 -9.40 -11.01
C GLY A 21 0.49 -7.97 -10.62
N ALA A 22 1.78 -7.64 -10.65
CA ALA A 22 2.30 -6.34 -10.23
C ALA A 22 1.76 -5.16 -11.05
N GLY A 23 1.31 -5.40 -12.27
CA GLY A 23 0.79 -4.37 -13.17
C GLY A 23 -0.66 -3.97 -12.94
N ILE A 24 -1.43 -4.76 -12.19
CA ILE A 24 -2.85 -4.45 -11.92
C ILE A 24 -2.98 -3.19 -11.05
N SER A 25 -4.03 -2.41 -11.23
CA SER A 25 -4.26 -1.27 -10.34
C SER A 25 -4.64 -1.75 -8.93
N LEU A 26 -4.11 -1.08 -7.91
CA LEU A 26 -4.44 -1.40 -6.51
C LEU A 26 -5.95 -1.27 -6.27
N GLN A 27 -6.59 -0.25 -6.86
CA GLN A 27 -8.02 -0.02 -6.74
C GLN A 27 -8.84 -1.21 -7.25
N ARG A 28 -8.43 -1.84 -8.36
CA ARG A 28 -9.12 -3.02 -8.89
C ARG A 28 -9.05 -4.21 -7.92
N ILE A 29 -7.93 -4.41 -7.23
CA ILE A 29 -7.81 -5.47 -6.21
C ILE A 29 -8.75 -5.17 -5.03
N VAL A 30 -8.79 -3.91 -4.56
CA VAL A 30 -9.67 -3.48 -3.47
C VAL A 30 -11.16 -3.69 -3.82
N GLU A 31 -11.56 -3.34 -5.03
CA GLU A 31 -12.93 -3.55 -5.53
C GLU A 31 -13.26 -5.04 -5.64
N THR A 32 -12.33 -5.83 -6.16
CA THR A 32 -12.50 -7.28 -6.28
C THR A 32 -12.62 -7.93 -4.90
N ALA A 33 -11.78 -7.54 -3.93
CA ALA A 33 -11.87 -8.02 -2.55
C ALA A 33 -13.27 -7.76 -1.96
N ARG A 34 -13.79 -6.53 -2.10
CA ARG A 34 -15.15 -6.19 -1.68
C ARG A 34 -16.18 -7.10 -2.36
N ASP A 35 -16.10 -7.29 -3.68
CA ASP A 35 -17.07 -8.05 -4.45
C ASP A 35 -17.10 -9.53 -4.08
N GLN A 36 -15.99 -10.03 -3.54
CA GLN A 36 -15.86 -11.38 -3.00
C GLN A 36 -16.13 -11.47 -1.48
N GLY A 37 -16.55 -10.37 -0.84
CA GLY A 37 -16.77 -10.36 0.60
C GLY A 37 -15.48 -10.58 1.41
N LEU A 38 -14.36 -10.07 0.92
CA LEU A 38 -13.05 -10.16 1.58
C LEU A 38 -12.65 -8.81 2.19
N SER A 39 -12.55 -8.76 3.50
CA SER A 39 -12.19 -7.60 4.31
C SER A 39 -10.67 -7.48 4.51
N GLY A 40 -10.20 -6.26 4.78
CA GLY A 40 -8.80 -5.93 5.09
C GLY A 40 -8.20 -4.85 4.21
N MET A 41 -8.79 -4.58 3.03
CA MET A 41 -8.25 -3.59 2.09
C MET A 41 -9.05 -2.29 2.00
N SER A 42 -10.16 -2.13 2.72
CA SER A 42 -11.05 -0.96 2.61
C SER A 42 -10.31 0.37 2.78
N ASN A 43 -9.35 0.43 3.69
CA ASN A 43 -8.54 1.62 3.97
C ASN A 43 -7.60 2.02 2.83
N LEU A 44 -7.34 1.10 1.90
CA LEU A 44 -6.52 1.36 0.70
C LEU A 44 -7.36 1.85 -0.49
N ALA A 45 -8.70 1.95 -0.35
CA ALA A 45 -9.57 2.47 -1.38
C ALA A 45 -9.17 3.90 -1.79
N GLY A 46 -9.11 4.15 -3.09
CA GLY A 46 -8.69 5.44 -3.65
C GLY A 46 -7.19 5.72 -3.60
N VAL A 47 -6.35 4.77 -3.20
CA VAL A 47 -4.89 4.88 -3.36
C VAL A 47 -4.54 4.63 -4.84
N PRO A 48 -3.97 5.62 -5.54
CA PRO A 48 -3.63 5.45 -6.96
C PRO A 48 -2.38 4.61 -7.14
N GLY A 49 -2.26 3.98 -8.30
CA GLY A 49 -1.06 3.26 -8.72
C GLY A 49 -1.26 1.76 -8.91
N SER A 50 -0.19 1.08 -9.30
CA SER A 50 -0.17 -0.37 -9.49
C SER A 50 0.10 -1.11 -8.19
N PHE A 51 -0.29 -2.38 -8.16
CA PHE A 51 -0.04 -3.27 -7.02
C PHE A 51 1.45 -3.42 -6.72
N GLY A 52 2.29 -3.63 -7.74
CA GLY A 52 3.74 -3.69 -7.56
C GLY A 52 4.34 -2.40 -7.00
N GLY A 53 3.82 -1.24 -7.42
CA GLY A 53 4.20 0.05 -6.84
C GLY A 53 3.80 0.19 -5.38
N ALA A 54 2.60 -0.26 -5.04
CA ALA A 54 2.10 -0.30 -3.67
C ALA A 54 2.95 -1.19 -2.77
N LEU A 55 3.31 -2.40 -3.23
CA LEU A 55 4.19 -3.33 -2.53
C LEU A 55 5.59 -2.74 -2.34
N ARG A 56 6.18 -2.16 -3.39
CA ARG A 56 7.52 -1.56 -3.32
C ARG A 56 7.61 -0.45 -2.29
N GLY A 57 6.58 0.37 -2.18
CA GLY A 57 6.52 1.48 -1.22
C GLY A 57 5.86 1.14 0.11
N ASN A 58 5.46 -0.11 0.34
CA ASN A 58 4.58 -0.50 1.45
C ASN A 58 3.45 0.52 1.63
N ALA A 59 2.64 0.68 0.58
CA ALA A 59 1.56 1.67 0.57
C ALA A 59 0.63 1.45 1.75
N GLY A 60 0.34 2.53 2.44
CA GLY A 60 -0.53 2.48 3.61
C GLY A 60 -1.36 3.74 3.78
N ALA A 61 -2.57 3.54 4.30
CA ALA A 61 -3.51 4.61 4.59
C ALA A 61 -4.45 4.20 5.72
N PHE A 62 -4.85 5.17 6.54
CA PHE A 62 -5.82 4.99 7.61
C PHE A 62 -5.53 3.79 8.54
N GLY A 63 -4.24 3.49 8.78
CA GLY A 63 -3.80 2.43 9.68
C GLY A 63 -3.62 1.05 9.02
N THR A 64 -3.91 0.89 7.73
CA THR A 64 -3.61 -0.34 6.98
C THR A 64 -2.40 -0.13 6.08
N GLU A 65 -1.41 -0.99 6.18
CA GLU A 65 -0.28 -1.08 5.25
C GLU A 65 -0.41 -2.36 4.43
N ILE A 66 -0.12 -2.28 3.12
CA ILE A 66 -0.30 -3.43 2.23
C ILE A 66 0.59 -4.62 2.61
N GLY A 67 1.79 -4.35 3.13
CA GLY A 67 2.72 -5.38 3.58
C GLY A 67 2.16 -6.29 4.67
N SER A 68 1.23 -5.79 5.51
CA SER A 68 0.58 -6.60 6.55
C SER A 68 -0.39 -7.65 6.00
N LEU A 69 -0.76 -7.54 4.73
CA LEU A 69 -1.68 -8.47 4.05
C LEU A 69 -0.92 -9.47 3.17
N VAL A 70 0.36 -9.21 2.91
CA VAL A 70 1.19 -10.02 2.03
C VAL A 70 1.49 -11.36 2.68
N ARG A 71 1.31 -12.45 1.92
CA ARG A 71 1.79 -13.78 2.24
C ARG A 71 3.16 -14.03 1.61
N ARG A 72 3.24 -13.88 0.27
CA ARG A 72 4.47 -14.04 -0.50
C ARG A 72 4.47 -13.20 -1.77
N ILE A 73 5.65 -12.96 -2.30
CA ILE A 73 5.87 -12.16 -3.50
C ILE A 73 6.77 -12.93 -4.46
N LYS A 74 6.32 -13.05 -5.71
CA LYS A 74 7.13 -13.56 -6.81
C LYS A 74 7.95 -12.42 -7.40
N VAL A 75 9.26 -12.61 -7.48
CA VAL A 75 10.21 -11.62 -7.99
C VAL A 75 11.08 -12.20 -9.09
N PHE A 76 11.48 -11.33 -10.02
CA PHE A 76 12.54 -11.58 -10.97
C PHE A 76 13.80 -10.84 -10.52
N ASN A 77 14.93 -11.53 -10.44
CA ASN A 77 16.22 -10.91 -10.18
C ASN A 77 16.93 -10.65 -11.52
N LYS A 78 17.07 -9.37 -11.88
CA LYS A 78 17.66 -8.98 -13.17
C LYS A 78 19.16 -9.29 -13.31
N ASN A 79 19.88 -9.47 -12.18
CA ASN A 79 21.31 -9.78 -12.21
C ASN A 79 21.56 -11.28 -12.46
N THR A 80 20.68 -12.15 -11.96
CA THR A 80 20.81 -13.60 -12.12
C THR A 80 19.90 -14.19 -13.17
N GLY A 81 18.89 -13.43 -13.65
CA GLY A 81 17.86 -13.93 -14.57
C GLY A 81 16.86 -14.91 -13.93
N MET A 82 16.91 -15.08 -12.61
CA MET A 82 16.08 -16.07 -11.91
C MET A 82 14.80 -15.47 -11.36
N VAL A 83 13.73 -16.26 -11.39
CA VAL A 83 12.47 -16.00 -10.67
C VAL A 83 12.49 -16.78 -9.37
N ARG A 84 12.09 -16.13 -8.28
CA ARG A 84 11.92 -16.77 -6.97
C ARG A 84 10.76 -16.18 -6.19
N GLU A 85 10.33 -16.86 -5.16
CA GLU A 85 9.35 -16.36 -4.21
C GLU A 85 10.03 -15.90 -2.91
N LEU A 86 9.49 -14.86 -2.33
CA LEU A 86 9.89 -14.32 -1.03
C LEU A 86 8.67 -14.33 -0.13
N GLU A 87 8.79 -14.93 1.05
CA GLU A 87 7.78 -14.81 2.10
C GLU A 87 7.75 -13.37 2.64
N ALA A 88 6.64 -12.96 3.26
CA ALA A 88 6.43 -11.59 3.71
C ALA A 88 7.55 -11.07 4.62
N GLU A 89 8.07 -11.93 5.50
CA GLU A 89 9.16 -11.61 6.44
C GLU A 89 10.44 -11.19 5.73
N ALA A 90 10.74 -11.85 4.60
CA ALA A 90 11.92 -11.55 3.78
C ALA A 90 11.78 -10.23 2.99
N CYS A 91 10.55 -9.70 2.87
CA CYS A 91 10.30 -8.46 2.16
C CYS A 91 10.62 -7.19 2.97
N GLY A 92 10.86 -7.30 4.28
CA GLY A 92 11.30 -6.22 5.14
C GLY A 92 10.39 -4.99 5.11
N PHE A 93 9.08 -5.23 5.14
CA PHE A 93 8.09 -4.15 5.13
C PHE A 93 8.16 -3.32 6.40
N MET A 94 8.33 -2.02 6.23
CA MET A 94 8.26 -0.98 7.25
C MET A 94 7.55 0.25 6.69
N TYR A 95 7.33 1.25 7.51
CA TYR A 95 6.67 2.49 7.05
C TYR A 95 7.35 3.09 5.82
N ARG A 96 6.67 3.04 4.67
CA ARG A 96 7.16 3.50 3.36
C ARG A 96 8.44 2.83 2.89
N GLU A 97 8.77 1.64 3.42
CA GLU A 97 9.98 0.89 3.11
C GLU A 97 9.69 -0.56 2.79
N SER A 98 10.56 -1.14 1.95
CA SER A 98 10.64 -2.56 1.65
C SER A 98 12.03 -2.91 1.10
N VAL A 99 12.34 -4.21 1.04
CA VAL A 99 13.58 -4.70 0.39
C VAL A 99 13.67 -4.25 -1.07
N PHE A 100 12.55 -4.09 -1.76
CA PHE A 100 12.48 -3.69 -3.19
C PHE A 100 12.90 -2.24 -3.44
N LYS A 101 12.99 -1.40 -2.43
CA LYS A 101 13.57 -0.06 -2.54
C LYS A 101 15.09 -0.09 -2.43
N LYS A 102 15.62 -1.05 -1.67
CA LYS A 102 17.06 -1.20 -1.40
C LYS A 102 17.75 -2.10 -2.43
N GLN A 103 17.07 -3.17 -2.86
CA GLN A 103 17.57 -4.13 -3.84
C GLN A 103 16.91 -3.88 -5.19
N SER A 104 17.46 -2.94 -5.96
CA SER A 104 16.92 -2.52 -7.26
C SER A 104 16.98 -3.60 -8.34
N GLU A 105 17.69 -4.69 -8.09
CA GLU A 105 17.73 -5.89 -8.93
C GLU A 105 16.48 -6.76 -8.80
N LEU A 106 15.70 -6.62 -7.74
CA LEU A 106 14.46 -7.37 -7.52
C LEU A 106 13.28 -6.64 -8.16
N ILE A 107 12.67 -7.27 -9.15
CA ILE A 107 11.49 -6.77 -9.85
C ILE A 107 10.29 -7.61 -9.40
N ILE A 108 9.28 -6.98 -8.82
CA ILE A 108 8.04 -7.65 -8.39
C ILE A 108 7.24 -8.05 -9.63
N LEU A 109 6.88 -9.32 -9.73
CA LEU A 109 6.05 -9.87 -10.80
C LEU A 109 4.59 -10.05 -10.35
N SER A 110 4.37 -10.70 -9.22
CA SER A 110 3.05 -10.91 -8.60
C SER A 110 3.19 -11.03 -7.08
N ALA A 111 2.07 -10.99 -6.38
CA ALA A 111 2.04 -11.31 -4.96
C ALA A 111 0.72 -11.96 -4.56
N GLU A 112 0.78 -12.75 -3.49
CA GLU A 112 -0.37 -13.26 -2.76
C GLU A 112 -0.61 -12.40 -1.52
N ILE A 113 -1.86 -11.98 -1.36
CA ILE A 113 -2.36 -11.35 -0.13
C ILE A 113 -3.44 -12.22 0.50
N VAL A 114 -3.49 -12.21 1.83
CA VAL A 114 -4.48 -12.95 2.61
C VAL A 114 -5.42 -11.98 3.26
N LEU A 115 -6.70 -12.15 3.03
CA LEU A 115 -7.77 -11.29 3.53
C LEU A 115 -8.68 -12.10 4.45
N THR A 116 -9.59 -11.41 5.13
CA THR A 116 -10.53 -12.04 6.05
C THR A 116 -11.93 -12.04 5.46
N PRO A 117 -12.69 -13.13 5.50
CA PRO A 117 -14.10 -13.13 5.10
C PRO A 117 -14.88 -12.05 5.85
N GLY A 118 -15.76 -11.34 5.14
CA GLY A 118 -16.55 -10.26 5.69
C GLY A 118 -17.82 -10.01 4.89
N ASP A 119 -18.66 -9.10 5.38
CA ASP A 119 -19.89 -8.72 4.72
C ASP A 119 -19.63 -7.67 3.62
N LYS A 120 -20.03 -7.97 2.40
CA LYS A 120 -19.81 -7.14 1.21
C LYS A 120 -20.34 -5.72 1.35
N ASP A 121 -21.54 -5.57 1.93
CA ASP A 121 -22.18 -4.26 2.06
C ASP A 121 -21.48 -3.42 3.11
N THR A 122 -21.04 -4.03 4.20
CA THR A 122 -20.24 -3.37 5.24
C THR A 122 -18.90 -2.91 4.68
N ILE A 123 -18.19 -3.78 3.94
CA ILE A 123 -16.94 -3.43 3.25
C ILE A 123 -17.17 -2.26 2.28
N GLY A 124 -18.27 -2.30 1.50
CA GLY A 124 -18.63 -1.26 0.55
C GLY A 124 -18.92 0.10 1.21
N ARG A 125 -19.61 0.10 2.37
CA ARG A 125 -19.86 1.32 3.15
C ARG A 125 -18.56 1.91 3.69
N GLU A 126 -17.68 1.07 4.20
CA GLU A 126 -16.36 1.50 4.68
C GLU A 126 -15.50 2.11 3.56
N MET A 127 -15.43 1.45 2.40
CA MET A 127 -14.72 1.99 1.24
C MET A 127 -15.24 3.37 0.83
N LYS A 128 -16.57 3.56 0.77
CA LYS A 128 -17.18 4.86 0.47
C LYS A 128 -16.78 5.91 1.51
N ARG A 129 -16.84 5.57 2.81
CA ARG A 129 -16.40 6.46 3.88
C ARG A 129 -14.94 6.90 3.72
N ILE A 130 -14.06 5.95 3.40
CA ILE A 130 -12.63 6.24 3.18
C ILE A 130 -12.40 7.14 1.98
N ILE A 131 -13.11 6.93 0.87
CA ILE A 131 -13.01 7.77 -0.32
C ILE A 131 -13.43 9.20 0.02
N VAL A 132 -14.57 9.40 0.70
CA VAL A 132 -15.03 10.72 1.14
C VAL A 132 -14.01 11.41 2.05
N LEU A 133 -13.41 10.67 3.00
CA LEU A 133 -12.36 11.21 3.87
C LEU A 133 -11.09 11.61 3.10
N ARG A 134 -10.75 10.91 2.02
CA ARG A 134 -9.64 11.32 1.14
C ARG A 134 -9.95 12.59 0.39
N GLU A 135 -11.16 12.66 -0.19
CA GLU A 135 -11.60 13.82 -0.96
C GLU A 135 -11.68 15.08 -0.09
N SER A 136 -12.09 14.96 1.17
CA SER A 136 -12.12 16.09 2.10
C SER A 136 -10.73 16.62 2.46
N LYS A 137 -9.70 15.75 2.42
CA LYS A 137 -8.31 16.15 2.74
C LYS A 137 -7.51 16.58 1.51
N HIS A 138 -7.79 15.98 0.37
CA HIS A 138 -7.07 16.19 -0.88
C HIS A 138 -8.09 16.23 -2.01
N SER A 139 -8.39 17.42 -2.52
CA SER A 139 -9.25 17.51 -3.69
C SER A 139 -8.69 16.68 -4.84
N GLN A 140 -9.44 15.67 -5.29
CA GLN A 140 -9.05 14.86 -6.45
C GLN A 140 -9.01 15.68 -7.75
N SER A 141 -9.64 16.87 -7.77
CA SER A 141 -9.54 17.81 -8.87
C SER A 141 -8.19 18.55 -8.92
N ALA A 142 -7.44 18.56 -7.82
CA ALA A 142 -6.10 19.10 -7.80
C ALA A 142 -5.12 18.15 -8.50
N LYS A 143 -4.55 18.61 -9.61
CA LYS A 143 -3.48 17.86 -10.30
C LYS A 143 -2.21 17.94 -9.45
N CYS A 144 -2.03 16.99 -8.53
CA CYS A 144 -0.83 16.89 -7.72
C CYS A 144 -0.18 15.51 -7.86
N ALA A 145 1.14 15.46 -7.70
CA ALA A 145 1.91 14.22 -7.78
C ALA A 145 1.87 13.40 -6.47
N GLY A 146 1.05 13.80 -5.50
CA GLY A 146 1.02 13.24 -4.14
C GLY A 146 2.01 13.92 -3.20
N SER A 147 2.15 13.39 -1.98
CA SER A 147 3.10 13.91 -1.01
C SER A 147 4.54 13.66 -1.48
N PHE A 148 5.33 14.72 -1.58
CA PHE A 148 6.73 14.64 -1.99
C PHE A 148 7.62 14.09 -0.87
N PHE A 149 7.29 14.43 0.38
CA PHE A 149 8.04 14.02 1.55
C PHE A 149 7.36 12.85 2.29
N VAL A 150 8.19 12.02 2.92
CA VAL A 150 7.74 11.02 3.90
C VAL A 150 7.70 11.69 5.27
N ASN A 151 6.64 11.48 6.03
CA ASN A 151 6.53 12.01 7.38
C ASN A 151 7.66 11.46 8.26
N PRO A 152 8.56 12.29 8.80
CA PRO A 152 9.66 11.83 9.63
C PRO A 152 9.15 11.32 10.97
N ILE A 153 9.80 10.27 11.48
CA ILE A 153 9.63 9.84 12.86
C ILE A 153 10.49 10.75 13.72
N VAL A 154 9.88 11.51 14.62
CA VAL A 154 10.57 12.46 15.49
C VAL A 154 10.61 11.92 16.92
N LYS A 155 11.83 11.57 17.37
CA LYS A 155 12.07 11.10 18.73
C LYS A 155 12.28 12.24 19.73
N ASP A 156 12.59 13.44 19.25
CA ASP A 156 12.79 14.62 20.09
C ASP A 156 11.46 15.05 20.73
N GLY A 157 11.42 14.98 22.06
CA GLY A 157 10.25 15.34 22.86
C GLY A 157 9.84 16.81 22.69
N ARG A 158 10.82 17.72 22.55
CA ARG A 158 10.54 19.17 22.40
C ARG A 158 9.81 19.47 21.11
N LEU A 159 10.25 18.87 20.00
CA LEU A 159 9.60 19.05 18.70
C LEU A 159 8.17 18.47 18.71
N ARG A 160 7.94 17.36 19.43
CA ARG A 160 6.60 16.79 19.58
C ARG A 160 5.69 17.66 20.44
N GLU A 161 6.21 18.27 21.49
CA GLU A 161 5.48 19.21 22.35
C GLU A 161 5.13 20.49 21.59
N GLU A 162 6.09 21.04 20.83
CA GLU A 162 5.87 22.20 19.96
C GLU A 162 4.79 21.93 18.94
N PHE A 163 4.87 20.82 18.21
CA PHE A 163 3.83 20.39 17.27
C PHE A 163 2.46 20.26 17.95
N THR A 164 2.41 19.64 19.13
CA THR A 164 1.16 19.46 19.88
C THR A 164 0.56 20.82 20.29
N ARG A 165 1.40 21.79 20.68
CA ARG A 165 0.99 23.15 21.03
C ARG A 165 0.39 23.86 19.83
N ASP A 166 1.05 23.75 18.66
CA ASP A 166 0.67 24.47 17.45
C ASP A 166 -0.58 23.87 16.78
N THR A 167 -0.78 22.56 16.87
CA THR A 167 -1.86 21.85 16.18
C THR A 167 -3.01 21.44 17.09
N GLY A 168 -2.83 21.54 18.40
CA GLY A 168 -3.82 21.09 19.40
C GLY A 168 -3.92 19.57 19.56
N ALA A 169 -3.10 18.77 18.87
CA ALA A 169 -3.11 17.32 18.97
C ALA A 169 -1.69 16.73 18.85
N PRO A 170 -1.37 15.64 19.58
CA PRO A 170 -0.08 15.00 19.49
C PRO A 170 0.14 14.35 18.09
N PRO A 171 1.40 14.23 17.66
CA PRO A 171 1.71 13.57 16.39
C PRO A 171 1.30 12.09 16.43
N LYS A 172 0.62 11.64 15.38
CA LYS A 172 0.19 10.24 15.25
C LYS A 172 1.40 9.35 14.98
N ASP A 173 1.55 8.28 15.76
CA ASP A 173 2.66 7.31 15.62
C ASP A 173 4.05 7.97 15.61
N GLU A 174 4.24 9.03 16.41
CA GLU A 174 5.49 9.82 16.48
C GLU A 174 5.92 10.46 15.13
N LYS A 175 5.02 10.53 14.15
CA LYS A 175 5.29 11.07 12.82
C LYS A 175 4.77 12.49 12.69
N LEU A 176 5.64 13.43 12.32
CA LEU A 176 5.24 14.78 11.98
C LEU A 176 4.87 14.88 10.50
N PRO A 177 3.74 15.54 10.15
CA PRO A 177 3.42 15.83 8.76
C PRO A 177 4.53 16.63 8.09
N ALA A 178 4.93 16.23 6.89
CA ALA A 178 6.01 16.88 6.12
C ALA A 178 5.48 17.71 4.93
N GLY A 179 4.26 18.18 5.00
CA GLY A 179 3.63 19.03 3.97
C GLY A 179 2.17 18.67 3.74
#